data_b0aecb7bfb93612a09d7caa6aad288cf
#
_entry.id   b0aecb7bfb93612a09d7caa6aad288cf
#
_cell.length_a   1.000
_cell.length_b   1.000
_cell.length_c   1.000
_cell.angle_alpha   90.00
_cell.angle_beta   90.00
_cell.angle_gamma   90.00
#
_symmetry.space_group_name_H-M   'P 1'
#
loop_
_entity.id
_entity.type
_entity.pdbx_description
1 polymer ?
#
loop_
_entity_poly.entity_id
_entity_poly.type
_entity_poly.pdbx_seq_one_letter_code
_entity_poly.pdbx_strand_id
1 'polypeptide(L)'
;MAAVCKKIQPTGLLECIAGEMFGKIFAFVSPGGTAILYGLLSEKPCGGIGPFNLIGMNKKIEGFLLGNASFVKDKEKWPEVTAEAQKLMKTDLRSNIAGRYPLQ
;
A
#
# COMPACT_ATOMS: atom_id res chain seq x y z
N MET A 1 15.65 8.43 -3.18
CA MET A 1 14.84 7.17 -3.29
C MET A 1 15.61 6.06 -3.98
N ALA A 2 16.10 6.23 -5.19
CA ALA A 2 16.82 5.18 -5.94
C ALA A 2 17.97 4.52 -5.16
N ALA A 3 18.83 5.29 -4.50
CA ALA A 3 19.97 4.77 -3.72
C ALA A 3 19.51 3.91 -2.52
N VAL A 4 18.43 4.32 -1.85
CA VAL A 4 17.86 3.58 -0.72
C VAL A 4 17.24 2.27 -1.20
N CYS A 5 16.44 2.30 -2.27
CA CYS A 5 15.82 1.11 -2.84
C CYS A 5 16.88 0.11 -3.36
N LYS A 6 17.97 0.62 -3.96
CA LYS A 6 19.08 -0.22 -4.40
C LYS A 6 19.76 -0.96 -3.24
N LYS A 7 19.84 -0.32 -2.07
CA LYS A 7 20.41 -0.91 -0.85
C LYS A 7 19.45 -1.92 -0.19
N ILE A 8 18.15 -1.55 -0.10
CA ILE A 8 17.14 -2.34 0.62
C ILE A 8 16.58 -3.47 -0.24
N GLN A 9 16.53 -3.29 -1.57
CA GLN A 9 15.91 -4.21 -2.53
C GLN A 9 14.47 -4.59 -2.14
N PRO A 10 13.54 -3.61 -2.11
CA PRO A 10 12.19 -3.85 -1.63
C PRO A 10 11.45 -4.86 -2.54
N THR A 11 10.84 -5.86 -1.94
CA THR A 11 10.03 -6.87 -2.64
C THR A 11 8.53 -6.61 -2.55
N GLY A 12 8.12 -5.66 -1.71
CA GLY A 12 6.74 -5.25 -1.51
C GLY A 12 6.57 -3.74 -1.63
N LEU A 13 5.46 -3.30 -2.19
CA LEU A 13 5.02 -1.92 -2.26
C LEU A 13 3.56 -1.84 -1.83
N LEU A 14 3.26 -1.06 -0.79
CA LEU A 14 1.90 -0.69 -0.42
C LEU A 14 1.63 0.73 -0.93
N GLU A 15 0.59 0.91 -1.76
CA GLU A 15 0.37 2.14 -2.47
C GLU A 15 -1.11 2.57 -2.43
N CYS A 16 -1.37 3.82 -2.11
CA CYS A 16 -2.74 4.34 -1.93
C CYS A 16 -3.06 5.57 -2.78
N ILE A 17 -2.10 6.08 -3.55
CA ILE A 17 -2.24 7.35 -4.29
C ILE A 17 -2.66 7.12 -5.73
N ALA A 18 -2.11 6.08 -6.36
CA ALA A 18 -2.23 5.81 -7.81
C ALA A 18 -1.56 6.92 -8.67
N GLY A 19 -2.05 7.14 -9.90
CA GLY A 19 -1.50 8.14 -10.81
C GLY A 19 -0.12 7.78 -11.35
N GLU A 20 0.58 8.78 -11.90
CA GLU A 20 1.91 8.64 -12.49
C GLU A 20 3.00 8.27 -11.47
N MET A 21 2.80 8.64 -10.20
CA MET A 21 3.75 8.31 -9.13
C MET A 21 3.84 6.81 -8.91
N PHE A 22 2.74 6.09 -9.06
CA PHE A 22 2.70 4.64 -8.90
C PHE A 22 3.75 3.94 -9.77
N GLY A 23 3.76 4.21 -11.08
CA GLY A 23 4.71 3.58 -11.99
C GLY A 23 6.17 3.93 -11.67
N LYS A 24 6.43 5.17 -11.26
CA LYS A 24 7.77 5.62 -10.86
C LYS A 24 8.29 4.86 -9.64
N ILE A 25 7.44 4.64 -8.64
CA ILE A 25 7.81 3.91 -7.42
C ILE A 25 7.88 2.40 -7.70
N PHE A 26 6.93 1.87 -8.47
CA PHE A 26 6.91 0.46 -8.85
C PHE A 26 8.16 0.01 -9.59
N ALA A 27 8.80 0.91 -10.35
CA ALA A 27 10.08 0.63 -10.99
C ALA A 27 11.18 0.20 -10.01
N PHE A 28 11.13 0.68 -8.76
CA PHE A 28 12.13 0.34 -7.72
C PHE A 28 11.83 -0.94 -6.96
N VAL A 29 10.68 -1.55 -7.13
CA VAL A 29 10.40 -2.88 -6.57
C VAL A 29 11.33 -3.90 -7.23
N SER A 30 11.90 -4.80 -6.45
CA SER A 30 12.80 -5.83 -6.94
C SER A 30 12.11 -6.82 -7.88
N PRO A 31 12.84 -7.51 -8.76
CA PRO A 31 12.29 -8.57 -9.60
C PRO A 31 11.51 -9.59 -8.77
N GLY A 32 10.35 -10.04 -9.27
CA GLY A 32 9.45 -10.95 -8.58
C GLY A 32 8.62 -10.30 -7.46
N GLY A 33 8.85 -9.04 -7.13
CA GLY A 33 8.12 -8.35 -6.07
C GLY A 33 6.69 -7.96 -6.46
N THR A 34 5.89 -7.61 -5.45
CA THR A 34 4.46 -7.32 -5.59
C THR A 34 4.12 -5.92 -5.09
N ALA A 35 3.37 -5.17 -5.87
CA ALA A 35 2.72 -3.94 -5.44
C ALA A 35 1.26 -4.21 -5.10
N ILE A 36 0.80 -3.76 -3.95
CA ILE A 36 -0.60 -3.80 -3.53
C ILE A 36 -1.15 -2.38 -3.59
N LEU A 37 -2.08 -2.16 -4.52
CA LEU A 37 -2.80 -0.90 -4.66
C LEU A 37 -4.07 -0.97 -3.80
N TYR A 38 -4.13 -0.18 -2.74
CA TYR A 38 -5.24 -0.19 -1.80
C TYR A 38 -5.98 1.16 -1.67
N GLY A 39 -5.61 2.14 -2.49
CA GLY A 39 -6.25 3.45 -2.52
C GLY A 39 -6.14 4.12 -3.88
N LEU A 40 -6.80 5.26 -4.03
CA LEU A 40 -6.86 6.05 -5.28
C LEU A 40 -6.92 7.56 -4.99
N LEU A 41 -6.11 8.03 -4.07
CA LEU A 41 -6.12 9.43 -3.60
C LEU A 41 -5.88 10.47 -4.71
N SER A 42 -5.19 10.09 -5.79
CA SER A 42 -5.00 10.97 -6.94
C SER A 42 -6.21 11.05 -7.87
N GLU A 43 -7.17 10.12 -7.74
CA GLU A 43 -8.30 9.93 -8.67
C GLU A 43 -7.87 9.75 -10.13
N LYS A 44 -6.61 9.42 -10.37
CA LYS A 44 -6.03 9.25 -11.71
C LYS A 44 -5.69 7.78 -11.98
N PRO A 45 -5.76 7.33 -13.23
CA PRO A 45 -5.30 6.00 -13.62
C PRO A 45 -3.84 5.78 -13.21
N CYS A 46 -3.48 4.54 -12.88
CA CYS A 46 -2.10 4.17 -12.66
C CYS A 46 -1.30 4.31 -13.95
N GLY A 47 -0.37 5.27 -13.98
CA GLY A 47 0.48 5.55 -15.13
C GLY A 47 1.94 5.16 -14.90
N GLY A 48 2.75 5.30 -15.93
CA GLY A 48 4.20 5.14 -15.85
C GLY A 48 4.69 3.70 -15.62
N ILE A 49 3.85 2.69 -15.84
CA ILE A 49 4.22 1.28 -15.69
C ILE A 49 4.91 0.80 -16.96
N GLY A 50 6.23 0.60 -16.90
CA GLY A 50 6.99 0.00 -18.00
C GLY A 50 6.64 -1.49 -18.15
N PRO A 51 6.25 -1.96 -19.36
CA PRO A 51 5.88 -3.37 -19.57
C PRO A 51 6.94 -4.38 -19.12
N PHE A 52 8.21 -4.03 -19.26
CA PHE A 52 9.32 -4.88 -18.85
C PHE A 52 9.32 -5.21 -17.35
N ASN A 53 8.77 -4.31 -16.50
CA ASN A 53 8.58 -4.62 -15.08
C ASN A 53 7.71 -5.86 -14.87
N LEU A 54 6.70 -6.05 -15.71
CA LEU A 54 5.77 -7.17 -15.62
C LEU A 54 6.35 -8.43 -16.30
N ILE A 55 6.69 -8.33 -17.58
CA ILE A 55 7.07 -9.49 -18.40
C ILE A 55 8.53 -9.95 -18.22
N GLY A 56 9.46 -9.00 -18.03
CA GLY A 56 10.88 -9.29 -17.88
C GLY A 56 11.34 -9.47 -16.44
N MET A 57 10.77 -8.68 -15.53
CA MET A 57 11.11 -8.73 -14.10
C MET A 57 10.11 -9.53 -13.27
N ASN A 58 9.07 -10.08 -13.88
CA ASN A 58 8.02 -10.87 -13.20
C ASN A 58 7.43 -10.17 -11.96
N LYS A 59 7.32 -8.85 -11.98
CA LYS A 59 6.68 -8.11 -10.90
C LYS A 59 5.17 -8.21 -11.02
N LYS A 60 4.48 -8.10 -9.88
CA LYS A 60 3.03 -8.22 -9.80
C LYS A 60 2.38 -6.94 -9.29
N ILE A 61 1.17 -6.69 -9.74
CA ILE A 61 0.31 -5.62 -9.22
C ILE A 61 -1.00 -6.27 -8.82
N GLU A 62 -1.39 -6.07 -7.57
CA GLU A 62 -2.62 -6.60 -7.00
C GLU A 62 -3.45 -5.46 -6.43
N GLY A 63 -4.77 -5.54 -6.58
CA GLY A 63 -5.70 -4.59 -5.98
C GLY A 63 -6.22 -5.13 -4.64
N PHE A 64 -6.35 -4.26 -3.65
CA PHE A 64 -6.99 -4.57 -2.37
C PHE A 64 -8.02 -3.49 -2.05
N LEU A 65 -9.27 -3.89 -1.87
CA LEU A 65 -10.32 -3.00 -1.36
C LEU A 65 -10.87 -3.59 -0.06
N LEU A 66 -10.69 -2.88 1.05
CA LEU A 66 -11.08 -3.33 2.38
C LEU A 66 -12.56 -3.77 2.43
N GLY A 67 -13.47 -3.00 1.82
CA GLY A 67 -14.90 -3.33 1.77
C GLY A 67 -15.23 -4.65 1.06
N ASN A 68 -14.32 -5.18 0.23
CA ASN A 68 -14.47 -6.46 -0.45
C ASN A 68 -13.81 -7.63 0.31
N ALA A 69 -13.03 -7.35 1.34
CA ALA A 69 -12.38 -8.39 2.12
C ALA A 69 -13.42 -9.30 2.81
N SER A 70 -13.19 -10.59 2.76
CA SER A 70 -14.13 -11.59 3.29
C SER A 70 -14.45 -11.37 4.77
N PHE A 71 -13.46 -11.00 5.57
CA PHE A 71 -13.63 -10.75 7.01
C PHE A 71 -14.47 -9.51 7.32
N VAL A 72 -14.56 -8.53 6.40
CA VAL A 72 -15.46 -7.35 6.57
C VAL A 72 -16.91 -7.71 6.39
N LYS A 73 -17.18 -8.68 5.50
CA LYS A 73 -18.53 -9.18 5.22
C LYS A 73 -19.01 -10.21 6.24
N ASP A 74 -18.10 -10.76 7.02
CA ASP A 74 -18.35 -11.75 8.06
C ASP A 74 -18.67 -11.02 9.39
N LYS A 75 -19.95 -11.10 9.80
CA LYS A 75 -20.42 -10.42 11.02
C LYS A 75 -19.76 -10.92 12.30
N GLU A 76 -19.24 -12.13 12.31
CA GLU A 76 -18.54 -12.72 13.46
C GLU A 76 -17.07 -12.33 13.48
N LYS A 77 -16.41 -12.32 12.32
CA LYS A 77 -14.99 -12.00 12.21
C LYS A 77 -14.67 -10.50 12.28
N TRP A 78 -15.57 -9.66 11.81
CA TRP A 78 -15.33 -8.22 11.79
C TRP A 78 -15.10 -7.63 13.19
N PRO A 79 -15.89 -7.93 14.23
CA PRO A 79 -15.63 -7.48 15.58
C PRO A 79 -14.29 -7.96 16.13
N GLU A 80 -13.89 -9.20 15.85
CA GLU A 80 -12.60 -9.76 16.26
C GLU A 80 -11.43 -9.00 15.63
N VAL A 81 -11.46 -8.80 14.32
CA VAL A 81 -10.41 -8.05 13.59
C VAL A 81 -10.32 -6.60 14.06
N THR A 82 -11.45 -5.94 14.30
CA THR A 82 -11.45 -4.57 14.81
C THR A 82 -10.93 -4.47 16.23
N ALA A 83 -11.24 -5.42 17.09
CA ALA A 83 -10.70 -5.46 18.46
C ALA A 83 -9.18 -5.66 18.46
N GLU A 84 -8.66 -6.54 17.59
CA GLU A 84 -7.21 -6.73 17.45
C GLU A 84 -6.52 -5.48 16.90
N ALA A 85 -7.09 -4.84 15.88
CA ALA A 85 -6.58 -3.57 15.35
C ALA A 85 -6.52 -2.49 16.44
N GLN A 86 -7.57 -2.34 17.24
CA GLN A 86 -7.60 -1.39 18.37
C GLN A 86 -6.53 -1.68 19.43
N LYS A 87 -6.25 -2.95 19.68
CA LYS A 87 -5.19 -3.36 20.59
C LYS A 87 -3.82 -2.98 20.04
N LEU A 88 -3.57 -3.24 18.75
CA LEU A 88 -2.33 -2.90 18.07
C LEU A 88 -2.10 -1.38 17.97
N MET A 89 -3.16 -0.56 17.94
CA MET A 89 -3.03 0.91 17.97
C MET A 89 -2.38 1.44 19.24
N LYS A 90 -2.33 0.66 20.31
CA LYS A 90 -1.65 1.04 21.54
C LYS A 90 -0.15 0.71 21.51
N THR A 91 0.28 -0.14 20.59
CA THR A 91 1.64 -0.66 20.45
C THR A 91 2.20 -0.44 19.05
N ASP A 92 2.12 -1.44 18.18
CA ASP A 92 2.81 -1.49 16.90
C ASP A 92 2.22 -0.53 15.84
N LEU A 93 0.91 -0.25 15.92
CA LEU A 93 0.22 0.70 15.04
C LEU A 93 0.01 2.07 15.70
N ARG A 94 0.79 2.41 16.70
CA ARG A 94 0.68 3.68 17.44
C ARG A 94 1.00 4.85 16.52
N SER A 95 0.06 5.81 16.43
CA SER A 95 0.27 7.07 15.73
C SER A 95 0.99 8.08 16.62
N ASN A 96 1.95 8.80 16.04
CA ASN A 96 2.59 9.95 16.70
C ASN A 96 1.90 11.24 16.24
N ILE A 97 1.50 12.07 17.20
CA ILE A 97 0.92 13.40 16.91
C ILE A 97 2.07 14.34 16.60
N ALA A 98 2.23 14.72 15.33
CA ALA A 98 3.27 15.64 14.87
C ALA A 98 2.98 17.12 15.24
N GLY A 99 1.70 17.50 15.37
CA GLY A 99 1.30 18.84 15.74
C GLY A 99 -0.21 18.94 16.02
N ARG A 100 -0.61 19.95 16.75
CA ARG A 100 -2.01 20.28 17.01
C ARG A 100 -2.28 21.66 16.49
N TYR A 101 -3.34 21.82 15.70
CA TYR A 101 -3.73 23.08 15.07
C TYR A 101 -5.17 23.40 15.46
N PRO A 102 -5.50 24.68 15.75
CA PRO A 102 -6.89 25.08 15.98
C PRO A 102 -7.69 24.92 14.69
N LEU A 103 -8.96 24.60 14.84
CA LEU A 103 -9.92 24.65 13.74
C LEU A 103 -10.14 26.12 13.37
N GLN A 104 -9.98 26.46 12.09
CA GLN A 104 -10.29 27.79 11.55
C GLN A 104 -11.72 27.82 11.07
#